data_f78f8c0deec272c957376bd0f7d77ca8
#
_entry.id   f78f8c0deec272c957376bd0f7d77ca8
#
_cell.length_a   1.000
_cell.length_b   1.000
_cell.length_c   1.000
_cell.angle_alpha   90.00
_cell.angle_beta   90.00
_cell.angle_gamma   90.00
#
_symmetry.space_group_name_H-M   'P 1'
#
loop_
_entity.id
_entity.type
_entity.pdbx_description
1 polymer ?
#
loop_
_entity_poly.entity_id
_entity_poly.type
_entity_poly.pdbx_seq_one_letter_code
_entity_poly.pdbx_strand_id
1 'polypeptide(L)'
;MINSKIKVSIICPGDDEYLFCKKILKLDNETELAGRIISSRREKDIEAIAVKAGEGRICCASASQLIIDKFGPDFIFDIGASGSLTEKININDIVCCENSFEYNVDTGEELVKTPDDFITSTVFNKDSSKEVLREFSNWAKKTMGTIIKVGNIASGEKDVDNKVLSQELHEKFNAIACNWETSSVLKTAQLNGIKSFSFRVITDNADKHMIEDYDSNRKKALEVMFPVLNKFIFEGWINKI
;
A
#
# COMPACT_ATOMS: atom_id res chain seq x y z
N MET A 1 -14.59 30.13 6.58
CA MET A 1 -13.82 29.18 5.74
C MET A 1 -14.46 27.81 5.96
N ILE A 2 -15.04 27.23 4.91
CA ILE A 2 -15.59 25.87 4.97
C ILE A 2 -14.34 24.95 5.04
N ASN A 3 -14.09 24.36 6.22
CA ASN A 3 -13.06 23.33 6.32
C ASN A 3 -13.46 22.21 5.36
N SER A 4 -12.77 22.07 4.25
CA SER A 4 -12.96 20.97 3.32
C SER A 4 -12.57 19.68 4.07
N LYS A 5 -13.54 18.77 4.18
CA LYS A 5 -13.27 17.46 4.79
C LYS A 5 -12.33 16.67 3.89
N ILE A 6 -11.27 16.12 4.47
CA ILE A 6 -10.38 15.20 3.76
C ILE A 6 -11.04 13.82 3.74
N LYS A 7 -11.20 13.26 2.54
CA LYS A 7 -11.65 11.88 2.35
C LYS A 7 -10.49 10.98 2.01
N VAL A 8 -10.34 9.93 2.77
CA VAL A 8 -9.30 8.93 2.63
C VAL A 8 -9.93 7.59 2.31
N SER A 9 -9.53 6.95 1.23
CA SER A 9 -9.94 5.58 0.92
C SER A 9 -8.79 4.61 1.10
N ILE A 10 -9.09 3.42 1.63
CA ILE A 10 -8.12 2.38 1.96
C ILE A 10 -8.54 1.11 1.22
N ILE A 11 -7.68 0.63 0.35
CA ILE A 11 -7.89 -0.59 -0.43
C ILE A 11 -7.25 -1.75 0.31
N CYS A 12 -8.07 -2.68 0.80
CA CYS A 12 -7.65 -3.86 1.55
C CYS A 12 -7.81 -5.09 0.65
N PRO A 13 -6.72 -5.71 0.16
CA PRO A 13 -6.80 -6.88 -0.72
C PRO A 13 -7.41 -8.10 -0.02
N GLY A 14 -6.86 -8.50 1.10
CA GLY A 14 -7.25 -9.69 1.83
C GLY A 14 -8.25 -9.46 2.95
N ASP A 15 -8.78 -10.56 3.47
CA ASP A 15 -9.73 -10.56 4.59
C ASP A 15 -9.09 -10.05 5.88
N ASP A 16 -7.88 -10.52 6.18
CA ASP A 16 -7.16 -10.11 7.39
C ASP A 16 -6.84 -8.60 7.34
N GLU A 17 -6.38 -8.07 6.22
CA GLU A 17 -6.12 -6.63 6.04
C GLU A 17 -7.38 -5.81 6.29
N TYR A 18 -8.51 -6.23 5.72
CA TYR A 18 -9.77 -5.54 5.92
C TYR A 18 -10.23 -5.57 7.38
N LEU A 19 -10.18 -6.73 8.02
CA LEU A 19 -10.61 -6.89 9.42
C LEU A 19 -9.74 -6.09 10.39
N PHE A 20 -8.42 -6.10 10.20
CA PHE A 20 -7.49 -5.29 11.00
C PHE A 20 -7.69 -3.79 10.76
N CYS A 21 -7.85 -3.37 9.49
CA CYS A 21 -8.17 -1.99 9.13
C CYS A 21 -9.43 -1.52 9.84
N LYS A 22 -10.53 -2.26 9.68
CA LYS A 22 -11.81 -1.96 10.31
C LYS A 22 -11.69 -1.83 11.83
N LYS A 23 -11.05 -2.81 12.47
CA LYS A 23 -10.89 -2.86 13.93
C LYS A 23 -10.05 -1.70 14.47
N ILE A 24 -8.86 -1.48 13.90
CA ILE A 24 -7.90 -0.52 14.47
C ILE A 24 -8.26 0.92 14.12
N LEU A 25 -8.75 1.17 12.91
CA LEU A 25 -9.25 2.49 12.53
C LEU A 25 -10.68 2.75 13.05
N LYS A 26 -11.32 1.77 13.68
CA LYS A 26 -12.70 1.87 14.23
C LYS A 26 -13.72 2.30 13.17
N LEU A 27 -13.73 1.61 12.05
CA LEU A 27 -14.65 1.89 10.94
C LEU A 27 -15.99 1.21 11.20
N ASP A 28 -16.89 1.89 11.92
CA ASP A 28 -18.10 1.29 12.50
C ASP A 28 -19.30 1.28 11.55
N ASN A 29 -19.31 2.15 10.53
CA ASN A 29 -20.40 2.18 9.54
C ASN A 29 -20.06 1.21 8.40
N GLU A 30 -20.85 0.17 8.24
CA GLU A 30 -20.66 -0.84 7.20
C GLU A 30 -21.80 -0.83 6.20
N THR A 31 -21.48 -1.01 4.92
CA THR A 31 -22.41 -1.15 3.82
C THR A 31 -21.86 -2.10 2.78
N GLU A 32 -22.72 -2.59 1.92
CA GLU A 32 -22.36 -3.39 0.75
C GLU A 32 -22.59 -2.59 -0.53
N LEU A 33 -21.62 -2.61 -1.45
CA LEU A 33 -21.70 -1.96 -2.74
C LEU A 33 -21.01 -2.80 -3.81
N ALA A 34 -21.74 -3.19 -4.85
CA ALA A 34 -21.26 -4.01 -5.96
C ALA A 34 -20.54 -5.30 -5.49
N GLY A 35 -21.13 -5.99 -4.49
CA GLY A 35 -20.60 -7.22 -3.93
C GLY A 35 -19.36 -7.04 -3.04
N ARG A 36 -19.02 -5.81 -2.64
CA ARG A 36 -17.90 -5.51 -1.76
C ARG A 36 -18.38 -4.91 -0.45
N ILE A 37 -17.74 -5.34 0.64
CA ILE A 37 -17.97 -4.77 1.97
C ILE A 37 -17.14 -3.50 2.10
N ILE A 38 -17.79 -2.42 2.51
CA ILE A 38 -17.19 -1.11 2.71
C ILE A 38 -17.47 -0.67 4.14
N SER A 39 -16.43 -0.28 4.87
CA SER A 39 -16.60 0.29 6.21
C SER A 39 -16.05 1.71 6.25
N SER A 40 -16.70 2.58 7.03
CA SER A 40 -16.28 3.97 7.14
C SER A 40 -16.36 4.51 8.55
N ARG A 41 -15.59 5.57 8.78
CA ARG A 41 -15.60 6.38 9.99
C ARG A 41 -15.38 7.84 9.63
N ARG A 42 -16.10 8.70 10.32
CA ARG A 42 -15.86 10.14 10.28
C ARG A 42 -15.37 10.61 11.64
N GLU A 43 -14.23 11.27 11.65
CA GLU A 43 -13.67 11.89 12.85
C GLU A 43 -13.11 13.27 12.50
N LYS A 44 -13.63 14.31 13.16
CA LYS A 44 -13.31 15.72 12.88
C LYS A 44 -13.48 16.03 11.37
N ASP A 45 -12.42 16.46 10.72
CA ASP A 45 -12.40 16.83 9.30
C ASP A 45 -11.94 15.69 8.38
N ILE A 46 -11.83 14.46 8.90
CA ILE A 46 -11.39 13.28 8.14
C ILE A 46 -12.53 12.27 8.05
N GLU A 47 -12.76 11.78 6.84
CA GLU A 47 -13.62 10.64 6.54
C GLU A 47 -12.75 9.51 5.95
N ALA A 48 -12.60 8.42 6.71
CA ALA A 48 -11.88 7.24 6.25
C ALA A 48 -12.87 6.16 5.78
N ILE A 49 -12.59 5.57 4.63
CA ILE A 49 -13.42 4.57 3.95
C ILE A 49 -12.52 3.41 3.55
N ALA A 50 -12.74 2.21 4.10
CA ALA A 50 -12.04 1.00 3.70
C ALA A 50 -12.94 0.11 2.87
N VAL A 51 -12.37 -0.53 1.85
CA VAL A 51 -13.05 -1.51 1.02
C VAL A 51 -12.31 -2.85 1.09
N LYS A 52 -13.07 -3.94 1.28
CA LYS A 52 -12.59 -5.30 1.04
C LYS A 52 -12.57 -5.53 -0.46
N ALA A 53 -11.40 -5.43 -1.06
CA ALA A 53 -11.23 -5.41 -2.51
C ALA A 53 -11.24 -6.80 -3.15
N GLY A 54 -10.64 -7.77 -2.49
CA GLY A 54 -10.19 -9.05 -3.05
C GLY A 54 -8.74 -8.94 -3.53
N GLU A 55 -8.03 -10.06 -3.49
CA GLU A 55 -6.61 -10.14 -3.85
C GLU A 55 -6.40 -9.98 -5.37
N GLY A 56 -5.23 -9.49 -5.73
CA GLY A 56 -4.77 -9.33 -7.11
C GLY A 56 -5.16 -8.01 -7.78
N ARG A 57 -4.51 -7.75 -8.91
CA ARG A 57 -4.59 -6.47 -9.63
C ARG A 57 -6.00 -6.12 -10.11
N ILE A 58 -6.72 -7.10 -10.67
CA ILE A 58 -8.07 -6.87 -11.20
C ILE A 58 -9.03 -6.47 -10.09
N CYS A 59 -8.99 -7.18 -8.96
CA CYS A 59 -9.84 -6.91 -7.81
C CYS A 59 -9.54 -5.52 -7.21
N CYS A 60 -8.27 -5.21 -6.99
CA CYS A 60 -7.86 -3.94 -6.41
C CYS A 60 -8.07 -2.75 -7.34
N ALA A 61 -7.80 -2.88 -8.65
CA ALA A 61 -8.10 -1.82 -9.62
C ALA A 61 -9.61 -1.53 -9.69
N SER A 62 -10.44 -2.57 -9.80
CA SER A 62 -11.90 -2.39 -9.87
C SER A 62 -12.51 -1.85 -8.58
N ALA A 63 -11.95 -2.23 -7.40
CA ALA A 63 -12.35 -1.67 -6.13
C ALA A 63 -11.93 -0.20 -6.01
N SER A 64 -10.72 0.14 -6.43
CA SER A 64 -10.23 1.52 -6.45
C SER A 64 -11.11 2.42 -7.32
N GLN A 65 -11.46 1.99 -8.55
CA GLN A 65 -12.33 2.76 -9.42
C GLN A 65 -13.72 2.91 -8.82
N LEU A 66 -14.32 1.84 -8.27
CA LEU A 66 -15.62 1.91 -7.61
C LEU A 66 -15.64 2.95 -6.48
N ILE A 67 -14.59 2.96 -5.64
CA ILE A 67 -14.48 3.90 -4.53
C ILE A 67 -14.30 5.34 -5.01
N ILE A 68 -13.50 5.55 -6.06
CA ILE A 68 -13.30 6.86 -6.69
C ILE A 68 -14.65 7.39 -7.18
N ASP A 69 -15.38 6.61 -7.96
CA ASP A 69 -16.65 7.02 -8.57
C ASP A 69 -17.74 7.32 -7.54
N LYS A 70 -17.77 6.57 -6.44
CA LYS A 70 -18.83 6.66 -5.43
C LYS A 70 -18.58 7.66 -4.33
N PHE A 71 -17.33 7.82 -3.92
CA PHE A 71 -17.00 8.60 -2.72
C PHE A 71 -16.14 9.83 -3.02
N GLY A 72 -15.44 9.88 -4.15
CA GLY A 72 -14.56 10.98 -4.55
C GLY A 72 -13.51 11.27 -3.49
N PRO A 73 -12.59 10.32 -3.18
CA PRO A 73 -11.58 10.53 -2.17
C PRO A 73 -10.51 11.53 -2.62
N ASP A 74 -9.95 12.26 -1.65
CA ASP A 74 -8.76 13.09 -1.86
C ASP A 74 -7.49 12.25 -1.92
N PHE A 75 -7.51 11.11 -1.18
CA PHE A 75 -6.39 10.18 -1.07
C PHE A 75 -6.85 8.73 -1.14
N ILE A 76 -6.06 7.92 -1.84
CA ILE A 76 -6.19 6.46 -1.83
C ILE A 76 -4.93 5.85 -1.19
N PHE A 77 -5.15 4.94 -0.24
CA PHE A 77 -4.11 4.11 0.37
C PHE A 77 -4.20 2.67 -0.15
N ASP A 78 -3.11 2.21 -0.73
CA ASP A 78 -2.82 0.82 -0.96
C ASP A 78 -2.14 0.26 0.30
N ILE A 79 -2.69 -0.80 0.86
CA ILE A 79 -2.16 -1.40 2.09
C ILE A 79 -2.08 -2.92 1.95
N GLY A 80 -1.26 -3.56 2.75
CA GLY A 80 -1.20 -5.02 2.85
C GLY A 80 0.20 -5.56 3.06
N ALA A 81 0.34 -6.87 2.90
CA ALA A 81 1.58 -7.60 3.02
C ALA A 81 2.50 -7.42 1.81
N SER A 82 3.79 -7.64 2.01
CA SER A 82 4.81 -7.68 0.94
C SER A 82 5.98 -8.57 1.34
N GLY A 83 6.61 -9.18 0.33
CA GLY A 83 7.89 -9.87 0.48
C GLY A 83 9.07 -8.88 0.39
N SER A 84 10.12 -9.11 1.16
CA SER A 84 11.37 -8.32 1.11
C SER A 84 12.26 -8.80 -0.02
N LEU A 85 12.74 -7.89 -0.86
CA LEU A 85 13.71 -8.17 -1.92
C LEU A 85 15.17 -7.89 -1.50
N THR A 86 15.42 -7.48 -0.26
CA THR A 86 16.74 -7.11 0.24
C THR A 86 16.90 -7.44 1.72
N GLU A 87 18.08 -7.86 2.12
CA GLU A 87 18.43 -8.12 3.52
C GLU A 87 18.45 -6.88 4.44
N LYS A 88 18.29 -5.68 3.85
CA LYS A 88 18.26 -4.41 4.60
C LYS A 88 16.91 -4.09 5.21
N ILE A 89 15.89 -4.92 4.94
CA ILE A 89 14.53 -4.74 5.41
C ILE A 89 14.06 -6.03 6.06
N ASN A 90 13.53 -5.92 7.26
CA ASN A 90 13.15 -7.06 8.08
C ASN A 90 11.64 -7.28 8.10
N ILE A 91 11.23 -8.47 8.47
CA ILE A 91 9.83 -8.78 8.78
C ILE A 91 9.32 -7.78 9.84
N ASN A 92 8.11 -7.26 9.63
CA ASN A 92 7.43 -6.17 10.34
C ASN A 92 7.95 -4.76 10.03
N ASP A 93 8.99 -4.54 9.23
CA ASP A 93 9.26 -3.21 8.70
C ASP A 93 8.15 -2.80 7.73
N ILE A 94 7.87 -1.50 7.67
CA ILE A 94 6.89 -0.95 6.72
C ILE A 94 7.64 -0.35 5.53
N VAL A 95 7.18 -0.66 4.33
CA VAL A 95 7.66 -0.04 3.09
C VAL A 95 6.61 0.94 2.59
N CYS A 96 7.02 2.19 2.43
CA CYS A 96 6.26 3.21 1.74
C CYS A 96 6.74 3.26 0.28
N CYS A 97 5.85 3.01 -0.65
CA CYS A 97 6.20 2.94 -2.06
C CYS A 97 6.57 4.32 -2.61
N GLU A 98 7.73 4.44 -3.23
CA GLU A 98 8.12 5.61 -4.03
C GLU A 98 7.65 5.46 -5.48
N ASN A 99 8.03 4.35 -6.12
CA ASN A 99 7.57 3.97 -7.44
C ASN A 99 7.20 2.49 -7.44
N SER A 100 6.14 2.15 -8.16
CA SER A 100 5.76 0.76 -8.40
C SER A 100 6.05 0.37 -9.84
N PHE A 101 6.65 -0.81 -10.02
CA PHE A 101 7.03 -1.37 -11.31
C PHE A 101 6.25 -2.65 -11.57
N GLU A 102 5.55 -2.74 -12.70
CA GLU A 102 4.90 -3.97 -13.11
C GLU A 102 5.93 -4.92 -13.74
N TYR A 103 6.31 -5.98 -13.02
CA TYR A 103 7.41 -6.83 -13.44
C TYR A 103 7.04 -8.04 -14.30
N ASN A 104 5.77 -8.43 -14.32
CA ASN A 104 5.28 -9.60 -15.07
C ASN A 104 4.55 -9.24 -16.36
N VAL A 105 4.82 -8.06 -16.92
CA VAL A 105 4.36 -7.69 -18.24
C VAL A 105 5.36 -8.27 -19.25
N ASP A 106 4.93 -9.24 -20.04
CA ASP A 106 5.71 -9.85 -21.12
C ASP A 106 5.41 -9.10 -22.43
N THR A 107 6.39 -8.39 -22.93
CA THR A 107 6.29 -7.68 -24.22
C THR A 107 6.91 -8.47 -25.38
N GLY A 108 7.37 -9.70 -25.14
CA GLY A 108 8.01 -10.56 -26.13
C GLY A 108 9.46 -10.19 -26.48
N GLU A 109 9.97 -9.09 -25.96
CA GLU A 109 11.38 -8.68 -26.03
C GLU A 109 11.90 -8.52 -24.62
N GLU A 110 13.02 -9.14 -24.29
CA GLU A 110 13.64 -9.15 -22.96
C GLU A 110 12.80 -8.52 -21.83
N LEU A 111 12.51 -9.26 -20.82
CA LEU A 111 11.76 -8.91 -19.57
C LEU A 111 12.20 -7.60 -18.92
N VAL A 112 12.40 -6.47 -19.65
CA VAL A 112 13.11 -5.44 -18.98
C VAL A 112 13.11 -4.04 -19.40
N LYS A 113 12.52 -3.72 -20.43
CA LYS A 113 12.14 -2.33 -20.58
C LYS A 113 10.69 -2.23 -20.18
N THR A 114 10.43 -2.02 -18.89
CA THR A 114 9.12 -1.48 -18.51
C THR A 114 9.02 -0.15 -19.25
N PRO A 115 8.18 -0.03 -20.28
CA PRO A 115 7.87 1.28 -20.82
C PRO A 115 7.44 2.17 -19.67
N ASP A 116 7.68 3.48 -19.72
CA ASP A 116 7.30 4.44 -18.68
C ASP A 116 5.84 4.28 -18.24
N ASP A 117 4.99 3.74 -19.12
CA ASP A 117 3.58 3.42 -18.83
C ASP A 117 3.36 2.37 -17.72
N PHE A 118 4.34 1.52 -17.45
CA PHE A 118 4.29 0.50 -16.39
C PHE A 118 4.95 0.94 -15.07
N ILE A 119 5.44 2.18 -15.03
CA ILE A 119 5.98 2.79 -13.83
C ILE A 119 4.91 3.72 -13.27
N THR A 120 4.55 3.53 -12.01
CA THR A 120 3.61 4.41 -11.32
C THR A 120 4.26 5.00 -10.09
N SER A 121 4.41 6.32 -10.09
CA SER A 121 4.95 7.07 -8.96
C SER A 121 3.84 7.47 -8.00
N THR A 122 4.14 7.47 -6.71
CA THR A 122 3.24 8.00 -5.68
C THR A 122 3.36 9.52 -5.59
N VAL A 123 2.48 10.11 -4.78
CA VAL A 123 2.50 11.56 -4.46
C VAL A 123 3.84 12.04 -3.91
N PHE A 124 4.67 11.15 -3.39
CA PHE A 124 5.96 11.49 -2.78
C PHE A 124 7.02 12.06 -3.73
N ASN A 125 6.75 12.14 -5.02
CA ASN A 125 7.65 12.80 -5.96
C ASN A 125 7.71 14.33 -5.80
N LYS A 126 6.86 14.93 -4.96
CA LYS A 126 7.00 16.34 -4.56
C LYS A 126 7.86 16.44 -3.30
N ASP A 127 8.83 17.36 -3.30
CA ASP A 127 9.78 17.51 -2.19
C ASP A 127 9.12 17.67 -0.81
N SER A 128 8.00 18.41 -0.74
CA SER A 128 7.23 18.58 0.48
C SER A 128 6.67 17.27 1.05
N SER A 129 6.21 16.36 0.18
CA SER A 129 5.67 15.07 0.60
C SER A 129 6.76 14.12 1.10
N LYS A 130 7.96 14.17 0.49
CA LYS A 130 9.13 13.42 0.96
C LYS A 130 9.56 13.85 2.36
N GLU A 131 9.53 15.16 2.62
CA GLU A 131 9.87 15.70 3.93
C GLU A 131 8.88 15.26 5.01
N VAL A 132 7.58 15.36 4.76
CA VAL A 132 6.54 14.90 5.69
C VAL A 132 6.69 13.41 5.98
N LEU A 133 6.95 12.59 4.97
CA LEU A 133 7.16 11.16 5.18
C LEU A 133 8.43 10.87 5.99
N ARG A 134 9.51 11.62 5.76
CA ARG A 134 10.74 11.49 6.55
C ARG A 134 10.50 11.85 8.02
N GLU A 135 9.80 12.94 8.28
CA GLU A 135 9.43 13.34 9.66
C GLU A 135 8.54 12.28 10.31
N PHE A 136 7.54 11.78 9.59
CA PHE A 136 6.66 10.73 10.08
C PHE A 136 7.42 9.43 10.36
N SER A 137 8.32 9.01 9.47
CA SER A 137 9.17 7.84 9.67
C SER A 137 10.04 7.97 10.93
N ASN A 138 10.65 9.13 11.13
CA ASN A 138 11.45 9.39 12.34
C ASN A 138 10.57 9.38 13.61
N TRP A 139 9.39 9.97 13.53
CA TRP A 139 8.43 9.95 14.61
C TRP A 139 7.98 8.52 14.95
N ALA A 140 7.60 7.71 13.94
CA ALA A 140 7.16 6.33 14.11
C ALA A 140 8.26 5.46 14.75
N LYS A 141 9.51 5.61 14.29
CA LYS A 141 10.66 4.92 14.86
C LYS A 141 10.85 5.29 16.34
N LYS A 142 10.79 6.57 16.67
CA LYS A 142 11.00 7.05 18.04
C LYS A 142 9.86 6.68 18.98
N THR A 143 8.62 6.74 18.51
CA THR A 143 7.44 6.67 19.38
C THR A 143 6.81 5.28 19.42
N MET A 144 6.90 4.55 18.33
CA MET A 144 6.29 3.22 18.16
C MET A 144 7.31 2.09 17.98
N GLY A 145 8.59 2.41 17.81
CA GLY A 145 9.63 1.43 17.49
C GLY A 145 9.53 0.86 16.08
N THR A 146 8.66 1.43 15.23
CA THR A 146 8.38 0.91 13.88
C THR A 146 9.28 1.58 12.85
N ILE A 147 9.92 0.78 12.01
CA ILE A 147 10.77 1.26 10.92
C ILE A 147 9.91 1.40 9.65
N ILE A 148 9.94 2.60 9.07
CA ILE A 148 9.33 2.88 7.76
C ILE A 148 10.45 3.18 6.79
N LYS A 149 10.53 2.38 5.72
CA LYS A 149 11.45 2.57 4.60
C LYS A 149 10.71 3.15 3.41
N VAL A 150 11.36 4.00 2.66
CA VAL A 150 10.83 4.51 1.38
C VAL A 150 11.64 3.88 0.26
N GLY A 151 10.95 3.34 -0.75
CA GLY A 151 11.62 2.74 -1.88
C GLY A 151 10.67 2.18 -2.91
N ASN A 152 11.25 1.59 -3.95
CA ASN A 152 10.48 1.03 -5.05
C ASN A 152 9.88 -0.33 -4.68
N ILE A 153 8.71 -0.62 -5.24
CA ILE A 153 8.01 -1.91 -5.10
C ILE A 153 7.86 -2.54 -6.49
N ALA A 154 8.29 -3.80 -6.62
CA ALA A 154 7.96 -4.63 -7.78
C ALA A 154 6.56 -5.23 -7.56
N SER A 155 5.64 -4.98 -8.49
CA SER A 155 4.24 -5.42 -8.37
C SER A 155 3.83 -6.30 -9.55
N GLY A 156 3.25 -7.47 -9.26
CA GLY A 156 2.82 -8.40 -10.31
C GLY A 156 2.20 -9.66 -9.72
N GLU A 157 1.20 -10.22 -10.38
CA GLU A 157 0.46 -11.42 -9.93
C GLU A 157 1.27 -12.71 -10.16
N LYS A 158 2.41 -12.76 -9.51
CA LYS A 158 3.28 -13.93 -9.45
C LYS A 158 4.05 -13.90 -8.14
N ASP A 159 4.04 -15.02 -7.44
CA ASP A 159 4.83 -15.18 -6.23
C ASP A 159 6.32 -15.09 -6.52
N VAL A 160 7.03 -14.39 -5.65
CA VAL A 160 8.49 -14.36 -5.66
C VAL A 160 8.99 -15.35 -4.62
N ASP A 161 9.07 -16.60 -5.03
CA ASP A 161 9.34 -17.78 -4.20
C ASP A 161 10.80 -18.28 -4.27
N ASN A 162 11.68 -17.52 -4.92
CA ASN A 162 13.08 -17.89 -5.08
C ASN A 162 14.01 -16.68 -5.14
N LYS A 163 15.22 -16.86 -4.66
CA LYS A 163 16.24 -15.80 -4.57
C LYS A 163 16.71 -15.25 -5.92
N VAL A 164 16.64 -16.05 -6.99
CA VAL A 164 17.06 -15.58 -8.33
C VAL A 164 16.12 -14.48 -8.80
N LEU A 165 14.81 -14.75 -8.81
CA LEU A 165 13.80 -13.73 -9.18
C LEU A 165 13.83 -12.54 -8.22
N SER A 166 13.99 -12.78 -6.92
CA SER A 166 14.10 -11.73 -5.91
C SER A 166 15.27 -10.77 -6.20
N GLN A 167 16.45 -11.31 -6.52
CA GLN A 167 17.62 -10.52 -6.90
C GLN A 167 17.44 -9.78 -8.22
N GLU A 168 16.90 -10.44 -9.24
CA GLU A 168 16.61 -9.83 -10.54
C GLU A 168 15.71 -8.59 -10.38
N LEU A 169 14.65 -8.69 -9.57
CA LEU A 169 13.74 -7.58 -9.32
C LEU A 169 14.42 -6.44 -8.54
N HIS A 170 15.25 -6.81 -7.55
CA HIS A 170 16.02 -5.82 -6.80
C HIS A 170 17.03 -5.08 -7.68
N GLU A 171 17.84 -5.81 -8.45
CA GLU A 171 18.89 -5.21 -9.29
C GLU A 171 18.32 -4.35 -10.40
N LYS A 172 17.23 -4.82 -11.02
CA LYS A 172 16.64 -4.19 -12.19
C LYS A 172 15.83 -2.94 -11.87
N PHE A 173 14.99 -2.99 -10.84
CA PHE A 173 14.08 -1.91 -10.48
C PHE A 173 14.54 -1.12 -9.24
N ASN A 174 15.67 -1.48 -8.64
CA ASN A 174 16.05 -1.03 -7.31
C ASN A 174 14.87 -1.18 -6.32
N ALA A 175 14.07 -2.25 -6.53
CA ALA A 175 12.90 -2.53 -5.72
C ALA A 175 13.34 -3.17 -4.41
N ILE A 176 12.74 -2.73 -3.30
CA ILE A 176 13.05 -3.20 -1.95
C ILE A 176 12.00 -4.16 -1.41
N ALA A 177 10.84 -4.22 -2.05
CA ALA A 177 9.75 -5.13 -1.72
C ALA A 177 8.98 -5.55 -2.97
N CYS A 178 8.18 -6.62 -2.86
CA CYS A 178 7.30 -7.10 -3.92
C CYS A 178 5.93 -7.48 -3.37
N ASN A 179 4.91 -7.33 -4.22
CA ASN A 179 3.53 -7.78 -3.97
C ASN A 179 2.74 -7.86 -5.28
N TRP A 180 1.45 -8.19 -5.17
CA TRP A 180 0.59 -8.33 -6.36
C TRP A 180 -0.15 -7.05 -6.75
N GLU A 181 -0.51 -6.15 -5.81
CA GLU A 181 -1.58 -5.16 -6.02
C GLU A 181 -1.12 -3.73 -6.20
N THR A 182 0.01 -3.34 -5.62
CA THR A 182 0.42 -1.92 -5.50
C THR A 182 0.32 -1.17 -6.83
N SER A 183 0.82 -1.74 -7.94
CA SER A 183 0.77 -1.07 -9.24
C SER A 183 -0.67 -0.76 -9.67
N SER A 184 -1.60 -1.67 -9.43
CA SER A 184 -2.99 -1.51 -9.88
C SER A 184 -3.73 -0.40 -9.12
N VAL A 185 -3.53 -0.32 -7.81
CA VAL A 185 -4.13 0.74 -6.97
C VAL A 185 -3.56 2.11 -7.33
N LEU A 186 -2.22 2.20 -7.38
CA LEU A 186 -1.54 3.46 -7.70
C LEU A 186 -1.83 3.94 -9.13
N LYS A 187 -1.85 3.02 -10.11
CA LYS A 187 -2.17 3.36 -11.50
C LYS A 187 -3.61 3.83 -11.65
N THR A 188 -4.57 3.17 -10.98
CA THR A 188 -5.96 3.60 -10.99
C THR A 188 -6.11 4.99 -10.39
N ALA A 189 -5.45 5.26 -9.26
CA ALA A 189 -5.44 6.59 -8.66
C ALA A 189 -4.83 7.65 -9.59
N GLN A 190 -3.69 7.35 -10.22
CA GLN A 190 -3.01 8.23 -11.17
C GLN A 190 -3.92 8.60 -12.36
N LEU A 191 -4.57 7.61 -12.98
CA LEU A 191 -5.47 7.82 -14.12
C LEU A 191 -6.67 8.69 -13.78
N ASN A 192 -7.08 8.73 -12.52
CA ASN A 192 -8.18 9.56 -12.01
C ASN A 192 -7.72 10.87 -11.35
N GLY A 193 -6.42 11.18 -11.35
CA GLY A 193 -5.88 12.39 -10.72
C GLY A 193 -5.98 12.41 -9.19
N ILE A 194 -6.14 11.24 -8.56
CA ILE A 194 -6.26 11.10 -7.10
C ILE A 194 -4.87 10.89 -6.50
N LYS A 195 -4.59 11.55 -5.39
CA LYS A 195 -3.35 11.34 -4.64
C LYS A 195 -3.34 9.93 -4.03
N SER A 196 -2.21 9.24 -4.11
CA SER A 196 -2.09 7.86 -3.63
C SER A 196 -0.87 7.63 -2.76
N PHE A 197 -1.02 6.70 -1.81
CA PHE A 197 0.03 6.19 -0.95
C PHE A 197 -0.01 4.68 -0.92
N SER A 198 1.14 4.05 -0.74
CA SER A 198 1.21 2.62 -0.46
C SER A 198 2.00 2.40 0.82
N PHE A 199 1.37 1.75 1.79
CA PHE A 199 2.00 1.28 3.02
C PHE A 199 1.92 -0.24 3.03
N ARG A 200 3.05 -0.88 2.83
CA ARG A 200 3.16 -2.34 2.82
C ARG A 200 4.02 -2.81 3.99
N VAL A 201 3.58 -3.83 4.69
CA VAL A 201 4.35 -4.43 5.79
C VAL A 201 5.00 -5.70 5.31
N ILE A 202 6.27 -5.89 5.69
CA ILE A 202 7.02 -7.08 5.29
C ILE A 202 6.59 -8.28 6.12
N THR A 203 6.21 -9.35 5.43
CA THR A 203 5.76 -10.63 6.00
C THR A 203 6.73 -11.77 5.74
N ASP A 204 7.52 -11.68 4.68
CA ASP A 204 8.40 -12.74 4.20
C ASP A 204 9.63 -12.19 3.47
N ASN A 205 10.57 -13.04 3.13
CA ASN A 205 11.84 -12.70 2.49
C ASN A 205 11.88 -12.96 0.98
N ALA A 206 10.73 -13.10 0.33
CA ALA A 206 10.61 -13.38 -1.08
C ALA A 206 11.55 -14.51 -1.55
N ASP A 207 11.49 -15.67 -0.87
CA ASP A 207 12.27 -16.85 -1.15
C ASP A 207 11.45 -18.14 -1.02
N LYS A 208 12.07 -19.28 -1.07
CA LYS A 208 11.41 -20.59 -1.01
C LYS A 208 10.56 -20.85 0.25
N HIS A 209 10.69 -20.02 1.26
CA HIS A 209 9.93 -20.10 2.51
C HIS A 209 8.79 -19.08 2.58
N MET A 210 8.55 -18.30 1.49
CA MET A 210 7.64 -17.16 1.50
C MET A 210 6.23 -17.50 1.99
N ILE A 211 5.69 -18.66 1.65
CA ILE A 211 4.34 -19.08 2.08
C ILE A 211 4.30 -19.32 3.58
N GLU A 212 5.27 -20.06 4.11
CA GLU A 212 5.37 -20.38 5.54
C GLU A 212 5.61 -19.11 6.37
N ASP A 213 6.48 -18.23 5.89
CA ASP A 213 6.79 -16.95 6.51
C ASP A 213 5.56 -16.03 6.50
N TYR A 214 4.87 -15.90 5.35
CA TYR A 214 3.65 -15.12 5.23
C TYR A 214 2.59 -15.60 6.22
N ASP A 215 2.28 -16.90 6.25
CA ASP A 215 1.27 -17.47 7.14
C ASP A 215 1.61 -17.25 8.62
N SER A 216 2.88 -17.35 8.96
CA SER A 216 3.37 -17.19 10.34
C SER A 216 3.38 -15.73 10.80
N ASN A 217 3.68 -14.77 9.89
CA ASN A 217 3.97 -13.39 10.26
C ASN A 217 2.84 -12.40 9.95
N ARG A 218 1.94 -12.69 8.97
CA ARG A 218 0.98 -11.71 8.45
C ARG A 218 0.17 -11.01 9.53
N LYS A 219 -0.39 -11.74 10.51
CA LYS A 219 -1.21 -11.13 11.57
C LYS A 219 -0.42 -10.15 12.42
N LYS A 220 0.77 -10.57 12.85
CA LYS A 220 1.65 -9.71 13.64
C LYS A 220 2.13 -8.49 12.86
N ALA A 221 2.44 -8.66 11.58
CA ALA A 221 2.83 -7.57 10.70
C ALA A 221 1.69 -6.54 10.54
N LEU A 222 0.45 -6.99 10.36
CA LEU A 222 -0.72 -6.11 10.29
C LEU A 222 -0.97 -5.39 11.63
N GLU A 223 -0.74 -6.04 12.77
CA GLU A 223 -0.81 -5.40 14.09
C GLU A 223 0.23 -4.28 14.26
N VAL A 224 1.36 -4.34 13.56
CA VAL A 224 2.36 -3.26 13.52
C VAL A 224 1.92 -2.14 12.57
N MET A 225 1.46 -2.48 11.37
CA MET A 225 1.17 -1.51 10.30
C MET A 225 -0.06 -0.64 10.59
N PHE A 226 -1.18 -1.24 10.99
CA PHE A 226 -2.42 -0.48 11.11
C PHE A 226 -2.44 0.61 12.20
N PRO A 227 -1.82 0.44 13.38
CA PRO A 227 -1.66 1.55 14.32
C PRO A 227 -0.86 2.72 13.71
N VAL A 228 0.17 2.44 12.92
CA VAL A 228 0.96 3.47 12.21
C VAL A 228 0.09 4.19 11.18
N LEU A 229 -0.66 3.46 10.36
CA LEU A 229 -1.60 4.03 9.39
C LEU A 229 -2.66 4.89 10.07
N ASN A 230 -3.24 4.42 11.17
CA ASN A 230 -4.23 5.17 11.95
C ASN A 230 -3.66 6.51 12.44
N LYS A 231 -2.42 6.52 12.94
CA LYS A 231 -1.73 7.74 13.34
C LYS A 231 -1.49 8.68 12.15
N PHE A 232 -1.05 8.14 11.01
CA PHE A 232 -0.83 8.93 9.81
C PHE A 232 -2.11 9.65 9.36
N ILE A 233 -3.23 8.95 9.34
CA ILE A 233 -4.52 9.48 8.89
C ILE A 233 -5.09 10.46 9.92
N PHE A 234 -5.27 10.05 11.18
CA PHE A 234 -6.08 10.79 12.16
C PHE A 234 -5.30 11.75 13.08
N GLU A 235 -3.97 11.69 13.13
CA GLU A 235 -3.16 12.59 13.97
C GLU A 235 -2.51 13.75 13.20
N GLY A 236 -3.10 14.11 12.06
CA GLY A 236 -2.77 15.35 11.36
C GLY A 236 -1.61 15.25 10.37
N TRP A 237 -0.98 14.08 10.18
CA TRP A 237 0.09 13.92 9.20
C TRP A 237 -0.42 14.07 7.77
N ILE A 238 -1.59 13.51 7.46
CA ILE A 238 -2.23 13.64 6.16
C ILE A 238 -2.53 15.10 5.79
N ASN A 239 -2.76 15.97 6.78
CA ASN A 239 -3.06 17.38 6.57
C ASN A 239 -1.84 18.21 6.16
N LYS A 240 -0.62 17.65 6.28
CA LYS A 240 0.63 18.30 5.91
C LYS A 240 1.00 18.09 4.44
N ILE A 241 0.25 17.23 3.72
CA ILE A 241 0.44 16.83 2.32
C ILE A 241 -0.63 17.46 1.45
#